data_8cfcbd78ef36da68f5d8cb9bdfb09cfe
#
_entry.id   8cfcbd78ef36da68f5d8cb9bdfb09cfe
#
_cell.length_a   1.000
_cell.length_b   1.000
_cell.length_c   1.000
_cell.angle_alpha   90.00
_cell.angle_beta   90.00
_cell.angle_gamma   90.00
#
_symmetry.space_group_name_H-M   'P 1'
#
loop_
_entity.id
_entity.type
_entity.pdbx_description
1 polymer ?
#
loop_
_entity_poly.entity_id
_entity_poly.type
_entity_poly.pdbx_seq_one_letter_code
_entity_poly.pdbx_strand_id
1 'polypeptide(L)'
;VFEEARQLGYLEADPNLDVGGIDAGHKLSLLASIAFGTKVAFDNVELEGIGNVSIDDIRLAEDMGYRIKLLGVAQMTGRGLEQRMTPCLVPADHPLGQLQGGTNMVVLEGDSVGQIVLRGPGAGMGPTASAVMADVIDIARGFRLPTFGQPASTLSAAQPARAATPAPYYLRMTLLDKPGALAKIATCLGDAGVSIDQMRQYGHQGANAPVLIVTHKAAPDDVAHAMTRFAA
;
A
#
# COMPACT_ATOMS: atom_id res chain seq x y z
N VAL A 1 -16.08 -12.10 8.01
CA VAL A 1 -14.74 -11.48 8.09
C VAL A 1 -14.65 -10.53 9.29
N PHE A 2 -15.45 -9.43 9.40
CA PHE A 2 -15.37 -8.50 10.55
C PHE A 2 -15.64 -9.19 11.90
N GLU A 3 -16.66 -10.04 11.99
CA GLU A 3 -16.98 -10.77 13.22
C GLU A 3 -15.86 -11.75 13.61
N GLU A 4 -15.30 -12.43 12.65
CA GLU A 4 -14.17 -13.34 12.84
C GLU A 4 -12.91 -12.56 13.28
N ALA A 5 -12.61 -11.41 12.66
CA ALA A 5 -11.50 -10.54 13.05
C ALA A 5 -11.69 -9.99 14.47
N ARG A 6 -12.94 -9.65 14.85
CA ARG A 6 -13.26 -9.21 16.21
C ARG A 6 -13.02 -10.31 17.24
N GLN A 7 -13.46 -11.54 16.96
CA GLN A 7 -13.27 -12.70 17.86
C GLN A 7 -11.79 -13.04 18.05
N LEU A 8 -10.96 -12.82 17.01
CA LEU A 8 -9.51 -13.02 17.04
C LEU A 8 -8.75 -11.84 17.67
N GLY A 9 -9.45 -10.74 18.02
CA GLY A 9 -8.81 -9.56 18.62
C GLY A 9 -7.94 -8.77 17.62
N TYR A 10 -8.25 -8.84 16.33
CA TYR A 10 -7.53 -8.14 15.26
C TYR A 10 -8.24 -6.87 14.79
N LEU A 11 -9.51 -6.68 15.15
CA LEU A 11 -10.30 -5.53 14.73
C LEU A 11 -10.26 -4.45 15.80
N GLU A 12 -9.92 -3.23 15.40
CA GLU A 12 -10.00 -2.04 16.27
C GLU A 12 -11.45 -1.69 16.62
N ALA A 13 -11.64 -0.89 17.69
CA ALA A 13 -12.97 -0.48 18.14
C ALA A 13 -13.74 0.31 17.07
N ASP A 14 -13.05 1.12 16.28
CA ASP A 14 -13.57 1.77 15.08
C ASP A 14 -13.02 1.07 13.82
N PRO A 15 -13.84 0.31 13.08
CA PRO A 15 -13.42 -0.36 11.85
C PRO A 15 -12.86 0.57 10.77
N ASN A 16 -13.14 1.87 10.82
CA ASN A 16 -12.60 2.83 9.87
C ASN A 16 -11.08 2.99 10.03
N LEU A 17 -10.54 2.77 11.23
CA LEU A 17 -9.10 2.81 11.47
C LEU A 17 -8.39 1.73 10.65
N ASP A 18 -8.98 0.55 10.54
CA ASP A 18 -8.45 -0.58 9.77
C ASP A 18 -8.74 -0.42 8.27
N VAL A 19 -10.02 -0.27 7.91
CA VAL A 19 -10.47 -0.23 6.50
C VAL A 19 -9.97 1.01 5.77
N GLY A 20 -9.92 2.15 6.47
CA GLY A 20 -9.38 3.40 5.93
C GLY A 20 -7.86 3.44 5.83
N GLY A 21 -7.16 2.46 6.42
CA GLY A 21 -5.70 2.42 6.46
C GLY A 21 -5.08 3.44 7.42
N ILE A 22 -5.87 4.02 8.32
CA ILE A 22 -5.44 5.10 9.22
C ILE A 22 -4.42 4.58 10.23
N ASP A 23 -4.71 3.45 10.91
CA ASP A 23 -3.79 2.82 11.86
C ASP A 23 -2.45 2.46 11.18
N ALA A 24 -2.52 1.84 9.99
CA ALA A 24 -1.33 1.50 9.22
C ALA A 24 -0.58 2.76 8.75
N GLY A 25 -1.27 3.85 8.43
CA GLY A 25 -0.67 5.14 8.08
C GLY A 25 0.06 5.79 9.26
N HIS A 26 -0.48 5.70 10.48
CA HIS A 26 0.23 6.13 11.70
C HIS A 26 1.52 5.34 11.89
N LYS A 27 1.47 4.00 11.76
CA LYS A 27 2.66 3.14 11.85
C LYS A 27 3.69 3.49 10.78
N LEU A 28 3.25 3.75 9.55
CA LEU A 28 4.12 4.17 8.45
C LEU A 28 4.84 5.47 8.77
N SER A 29 4.13 6.49 9.28
CA SER A 29 4.72 7.80 9.59
C SER A 29 5.77 7.71 10.71
N LEU A 30 5.57 6.82 11.70
CA LEU A 30 6.55 6.53 12.74
C LEU A 30 7.79 5.83 12.17
N LEU A 31 7.60 4.80 11.34
CA LEU A 31 8.70 4.08 10.69
C LEU A 31 9.50 5.00 9.76
N ALA A 32 8.84 5.87 9.01
CA ALA A 32 9.48 6.87 8.16
C ALA A 32 10.31 7.86 8.98
N SER A 33 9.81 8.30 10.15
CA SER A 33 10.56 9.15 11.06
C SER A 33 11.86 8.49 11.53
N ILE A 34 11.81 7.21 11.88
CA ILE A 34 12.99 6.43 12.30
C ILE A 34 13.97 6.27 11.14
N ALA A 35 13.47 5.88 9.96
CA ALA A 35 14.30 5.56 8.80
C ALA A 35 15.01 6.78 8.22
N PHE A 36 14.34 7.95 8.21
CA PHE A 36 14.84 9.16 7.53
C PHE A 36 15.25 10.28 8.48
N GLY A 37 15.15 10.08 9.80
CA GLY A 37 15.51 11.11 10.79
C GLY A 37 14.63 12.36 10.73
N THR A 38 13.36 12.21 10.36
CA THR A 38 12.40 13.30 10.20
C THR A 38 11.41 13.36 11.34
N LYS A 39 10.75 14.50 11.53
CA LYS A 39 9.58 14.58 12.42
C LYS A 39 8.46 13.73 11.87
N VAL A 40 7.68 13.09 12.77
CA VAL A 40 6.48 12.37 12.39
C VAL A 40 5.49 13.32 11.71
N ALA A 41 4.99 12.94 10.54
CA ALA A 41 4.12 13.79 9.72
C ALA A 41 3.00 12.94 9.11
N PHE A 42 2.07 12.48 9.95
CA PHE A 42 0.93 11.66 9.53
C PHE A 42 0.03 12.38 8.53
N ASP A 43 -0.20 13.69 8.73
CA ASP A 43 -1.06 14.49 7.83
C ASP A 43 -0.55 14.55 6.38
N ASN A 44 0.71 14.16 6.16
CA ASN A 44 1.33 14.10 4.84
C ASN A 44 1.29 12.70 4.22
N VAL A 45 0.67 11.72 4.87
CA VAL A 45 0.48 10.40 4.30
C VAL A 45 -0.71 10.41 3.34
N GLU A 46 -0.48 10.06 2.09
CA GLU A 46 -1.56 9.84 1.12
C GLU A 46 -2.28 8.53 1.50
N LEU A 47 -3.53 8.63 1.95
CA LEU A 47 -4.30 7.49 2.40
C LEU A 47 -5.34 7.08 1.36
N GLU A 48 -5.29 5.82 0.96
CA GLU A 48 -6.33 5.12 0.24
C GLU A 48 -6.60 3.79 0.95
N GLY A 49 -7.78 3.68 1.56
CA GLY A 49 -8.19 2.47 2.26
C GLY A 49 -8.67 1.37 1.32
N ILE A 50 -9.04 0.23 1.91
CA ILE A 50 -9.54 -0.95 1.18
C ILE A 50 -11.06 -0.95 0.97
N GLY A 51 -11.76 0.13 1.32
CA GLY A 51 -13.23 0.20 1.23
C GLY A 51 -13.78 -0.01 -0.19
N ASN A 52 -13.01 0.32 -1.21
CA ASN A 52 -13.36 0.15 -2.62
C ASN A 52 -12.92 -1.21 -3.21
N VAL A 53 -12.22 -2.05 -2.44
CA VAL A 53 -11.77 -3.36 -2.88
C VAL A 53 -12.90 -4.38 -2.68
N SER A 54 -13.40 -4.95 -3.76
CA SER A 54 -14.43 -5.98 -3.73
C SER A 54 -13.84 -7.39 -3.64
N ILE A 55 -14.68 -8.36 -3.29
CA ILE A 55 -14.29 -9.78 -3.33
C ILE A 55 -13.92 -10.22 -4.76
N ASP A 56 -14.55 -9.62 -5.76
CA ASP A 56 -14.26 -9.92 -7.15
C ASP A 56 -12.89 -9.39 -7.56
N ASP A 57 -12.46 -8.21 -7.06
CA ASP A 57 -11.09 -7.73 -7.27
C ASP A 57 -10.06 -8.71 -6.73
N ILE A 58 -10.31 -9.26 -5.53
CA ILE A 58 -9.41 -10.23 -4.91
C ILE A 58 -9.30 -11.49 -5.78
N ARG A 59 -10.43 -12.05 -6.22
CA ARG A 59 -10.46 -13.24 -7.08
C ARG A 59 -9.77 -13.00 -8.42
N LEU A 60 -10.05 -11.86 -9.04
CA LEU A 60 -9.49 -11.50 -10.33
C LEU A 60 -7.99 -11.23 -10.24
N ALA A 61 -7.53 -10.60 -9.16
CA ALA A 61 -6.10 -10.43 -8.88
C ALA A 61 -5.40 -11.80 -8.71
N GLU A 62 -6.04 -12.73 -8.00
CA GLU A 62 -5.52 -14.10 -7.84
C GLU A 62 -5.38 -14.84 -9.17
N ASP A 63 -6.39 -14.73 -10.05
CA ASP A 63 -6.37 -15.31 -11.39
C ASP A 63 -5.23 -14.76 -12.27
N MET A 64 -4.82 -13.51 -12.02
CA MET A 64 -3.70 -12.87 -12.70
C MET A 64 -2.34 -13.12 -12.02
N GLY A 65 -2.29 -13.92 -10.93
CA GLY A 65 -1.06 -14.23 -10.21
C GLY A 65 -0.66 -13.19 -9.16
N TYR A 66 -1.58 -12.34 -8.73
CA TYR A 66 -1.35 -11.29 -7.74
C TYR A 66 -2.13 -11.52 -6.46
N ARG A 67 -1.77 -10.76 -5.42
CA ARG A 67 -2.52 -10.59 -4.17
C ARG A 67 -2.74 -9.09 -3.94
N ILE A 68 -3.94 -8.72 -3.53
CA ILE A 68 -4.20 -7.34 -3.09
C ILE A 68 -3.76 -7.20 -1.64
N LYS A 69 -2.88 -6.27 -1.37
CA LYS A 69 -2.38 -5.93 -0.04
C LYS A 69 -2.47 -4.42 0.18
N LEU A 70 -2.88 -4.00 1.37
CA LEU A 70 -2.73 -2.61 1.78
C LEU A 70 -1.26 -2.38 2.15
N LEU A 71 -0.56 -1.60 1.34
CA LEU A 71 0.87 -1.33 1.53
C LEU A 71 1.12 0.11 1.93
N GLY A 72 1.94 0.28 2.98
CA GLY A 72 2.59 1.54 3.30
C GLY A 72 3.94 1.64 2.60
N VAL A 73 4.13 2.71 1.86
CA VAL A 73 5.42 3.02 1.20
C VAL A 73 5.89 4.37 1.66
N ALA A 74 7.11 4.45 2.17
CA ALA A 74 7.80 5.70 2.48
C ALA A 74 9.12 5.75 1.72
N GLN A 75 9.40 6.87 1.05
CA GLN A 75 10.61 7.05 0.25
C GLN A 75 11.11 8.49 0.34
N MET A 76 12.39 8.66 0.67
CA MET A 76 13.04 9.96 0.56
C MET A 76 13.47 10.19 -0.89
N THR A 77 13.02 11.29 -1.47
CA THR A 77 13.32 11.67 -2.85
C THR A 77 13.96 13.04 -2.90
N GLY A 78 14.47 13.43 -4.06
CA GLY A 78 14.98 14.80 -4.27
C GLY A 78 13.91 15.90 -4.12
N ARG A 79 12.62 15.53 -4.07
CA ARG A 79 11.48 16.45 -3.88
C ARG A 79 11.00 16.50 -2.44
N GLY A 80 11.41 15.55 -1.60
CA GLY A 80 10.97 15.40 -0.22
C GLY A 80 10.59 13.99 0.13
N LEU A 81 9.89 13.81 1.25
CA LEU A 81 9.42 12.55 1.77
C LEU A 81 8.05 12.20 1.16
N GLU A 82 8.02 11.16 0.35
CA GLU A 82 6.80 10.53 -0.16
C GLU A 82 6.33 9.49 0.87
N GLN A 83 5.07 9.58 1.26
CA GLN A 83 4.43 8.60 2.15
C GLN A 83 3.04 8.28 1.61
N ARG A 84 2.76 7.02 1.37
CA ARG A 84 1.43 6.58 0.92
C ARG A 84 1.04 5.26 1.55
N MET A 85 -0.25 5.08 1.78
CA MET A 85 -0.91 3.87 2.22
C MET A 85 -2.01 3.56 1.23
N THR A 86 -1.79 2.57 0.36
CA THR A 86 -2.71 2.27 -0.76
C THR A 86 -2.86 0.76 -0.97
N PRO A 87 -4.02 0.29 -1.46
CA PRO A 87 -4.15 -1.08 -1.95
C PRO A 87 -3.24 -1.28 -3.16
N CYS A 88 -2.43 -2.33 -3.12
CA CYS A 88 -1.49 -2.66 -4.18
C CYS A 88 -1.68 -4.09 -4.66
N LEU A 89 -1.52 -4.32 -5.97
CA LEU A 89 -1.29 -5.64 -6.51
C LEU A 89 0.17 -6.06 -6.24
N VAL A 90 0.33 -7.14 -5.51
CA VAL A 90 1.63 -7.72 -5.19
C VAL A 90 1.74 -9.07 -5.88
N PRO A 91 2.81 -9.38 -6.65
CA PRO A 91 3.01 -10.69 -7.20
C PRO A 91 2.89 -11.77 -6.12
N ALA A 92 2.19 -12.87 -6.42
CA ALA A 92 1.89 -13.89 -5.42
C ALA A 92 3.15 -14.62 -4.90
N ASP A 93 4.23 -14.63 -5.68
CA ASP A 93 5.55 -15.18 -5.32
C ASP A 93 6.44 -14.19 -4.56
N HIS A 94 6.09 -12.90 -4.54
CA HIS A 94 6.83 -11.91 -3.76
C HIS A 94 6.63 -12.13 -2.25
N PRO A 95 7.64 -11.91 -1.38
CA PRO A 95 7.52 -12.11 0.07
C PRO A 95 6.29 -11.44 0.70
N LEU A 96 5.95 -10.21 0.29
CA LEU A 96 4.74 -9.51 0.74
C LEU A 96 3.45 -10.19 0.23
N GLY A 97 3.45 -10.76 -0.98
CA GLY A 97 2.31 -11.50 -1.54
C GLY A 97 2.04 -12.83 -0.81
N GLN A 98 3.07 -13.44 -0.28
CA GLN A 98 2.99 -14.71 0.46
C GLN A 98 2.50 -14.57 1.90
N LEU A 99 2.36 -13.34 2.41
CA LEU A 99 1.87 -13.11 3.76
C LEU A 99 0.40 -13.53 3.90
N GLN A 100 0.11 -14.27 4.98
CA GLN A 100 -1.23 -14.72 5.31
C GLN A 100 -1.58 -14.42 6.77
N GLY A 101 -2.87 -14.32 7.05
CA GLY A 101 -3.41 -14.08 8.39
C GLY A 101 -2.92 -12.76 8.99
N GLY A 102 -2.72 -12.74 10.30
CA GLY A 102 -2.30 -11.55 11.06
C GLY A 102 -0.78 -11.28 11.04
N THR A 103 -0.04 -11.88 10.10
CA THR A 103 1.41 -11.63 9.97
C THR A 103 1.68 -10.33 9.25
N ASN A 104 2.52 -9.48 9.82
CA ASN A 104 3.00 -8.23 9.23
C ASN A 104 4.44 -8.38 8.72
N MET A 105 4.80 -7.54 7.77
CA MET A 105 6.14 -7.48 7.21
C MET A 105 6.53 -6.03 6.93
N VAL A 106 7.77 -5.71 7.25
CA VAL A 106 8.43 -4.46 6.83
C VAL A 106 9.61 -4.84 5.95
N VAL A 107 9.68 -4.21 4.78
CA VAL A 107 10.79 -4.36 3.85
C VAL A 107 11.53 -3.04 3.80
N LEU A 108 12.82 -3.07 4.06
CA LEU A 108 13.71 -1.92 4.00
C LEU A 108 14.68 -2.12 2.84
N GLU A 109 14.79 -1.12 1.99
CA GLU A 109 15.80 -1.07 0.92
C GLU A 109 16.86 -0.04 1.29
N GLY A 110 18.06 -0.49 1.56
CA GLY A 110 19.20 0.37 1.93
C GLY A 110 20.28 0.33 0.87
N ASP A 111 20.87 1.49 0.56
CA ASP A 111 21.89 1.62 -0.50
C ASP A 111 23.08 0.68 -0.33
N SER A 112 23.56 0.51 0.92
CA SER A 112 24.74 -0.28 1.21
C SER A 112 24.42 -1.71 1.66
N VAL A 113 23.28 -1.91 2.31
CA VAL A 113 22.91 -3.21 2.91
C VAL A 113 21.98 -4.03 2.01
N GLY A 114 21.38 -3.38 1.00
CA GLY A 114 20.35 -4.00 0.17
C GLY A 114 19.04 -4.19 0.93
N GLN A 115 18.36 -5.28 0.67
CA GLN A 115 17.05 -5.56 1.24
C GLN A 115 17.16 -6.20 2.62
N ILE A 116 16.46 -5.62 3.59
CA ILE A 116 16.23 -6.22 4.93
C ILE A 116 14.73 -6.48 5.07
N VAL A 117 14.37 -7.65 5.56
CA VAL A 117 12.99 -8.06 5.78
C VAL A 117 12.76 -8.38 7.25
N LEU A 118 11.81 -7.70 7.87
CA LEU A 118 11.32 -7.99 9.21
C LEU A 118 9.92 -8.59 9.09
N ARG A 119 9.70 -9.76 9.70
CA ARG A 119 8.41 -10.47 9.65
C ARG A 119 8.03 -10.94 11.05
N GLY A 120 6.78 -10.70 11.42
CA GLY A 120 6.27 -11.14 12.72
C GLY A 120 4.77 -10.88 12.89
N PRO A 121 4.19 -11.29 14.03
CA PRO A 121 2.81 -10.96 14.35
C PRO A 121 2.66 -9.45 14.54
N GLY A 122 1.64 -8.87 13.91
CA GLY A 122 1.37 -7.43 13.98
C GLY A 122 0.48 -7.03 15.15
N ALA A 123 -0.30 -7.99 15.70
CA ALA A 123 -1.25 -7.76 16.77
C ALA A 123 -1.39 -9.02 17.64
N GLY A 124 -2.13 -8.91 18.72
CA GLY A 124 -2.43 -10.00 19.64
C GLY A 124 -1.85 -9.78 21.03
N MET A 125 -2.51 -10.34 22.05
CA MET A 125 -2.19 -10.14 23.46
C MET A 125 -0.73 -10.50 23.79
N GLY A 126 -0.25 -11.67 23.33
CA GLY A 126 1.12 -12.14 23.60
C GLY A 126 2.19 -11.24 22.96
N PRO A 127 2.15 -10.97 21.66
CA PRO A 127 3.10 -10.09 20.99
C PRO A 127 3.12 -8.68 21.58
N THR A 128 1.96 -8.10 21.89
CA THR A 128 1.87 -6.77 22.52
C THR A 128 2.48 -6.78 23.91
N ALA A 129 2.15 -7.75 24.75
CA ALA A 129 2.73 -7.89 26.09
C ALA A 129 4.25 -8.08 26.01
N SER A 130 4.75 -8.88 25.05
CA SER A 130 6.18 -9.08 24.85
C SER A 130 6.90 -7.78 24.48
N ALA A 131 6.33 -6.97 23.59
CA ALA A 131 6.90 -5.68 23.19
C ALA A 131 6.97 -4.72 24.39
N VAL A 132 5.88 -4.56 25.14
CA VAL A 132 5.84 -3.71 26.35
C VAL A 132 6.84 -4.17 27.39
N MET A 133 6.93 -5.48 27.66
CA MET A 133 7.87 -6.03 28.64
C MET A 133 9.31 -5.89 28.20
N ALA A 134 9.60 -5.95 26.89
CA ALA A 134 10.96 -5.69 26.38
C ALA A 134 11.41 -4.26 26.77
N ASP A 135 10.59 -3.27 26.52
CA ASP A 135 10.89 -1.88 26.87
C ASP A 135 11.04 -1.69 28.38
N VAL A 136 10.16 -2.30 29.19
CA VAL A 136 10.27 -2.27 30.67
C VAL A 136 11.60 -2.88 31.14
N ILE A 137 12.01 -4.01 30.57
CA ILE A 137 13.26 -4.69 30.91
C ILE A 137 14.46 -3.84 30.51
N ASP A 138 14.43 -3.20 29.34
CA ASP A 138 15.51 -2.35 28.87
C ASP A 138 15.67 -1.11 29.77
N ILE A 139 14.57 -0.48 30.18
CA ILE A 139 14.60 0.62 31.15
C ILE A 139 15.16 0.15 32.50
N ALA A 140 14.75 -1.03 32.97
CA ALA A 140 15.25 -1.60 34.22
C ALA A 140 16.76 -1.92 34.20
N ARG A 141 17.29 -2.26 33.02
CA ARG A 141 18.74 -2.46 32.77
C ARG A 141 19.52 -1.15 32.58
N GLY A 142 18.84 -0.01 32.58
CA GLY A 142 19.43 1.31 32.38
C GLY A 142 19.57 1.71 30.90
N PHE A 143 19.09 0.91 29.97
CA PHE A 143 19.04 1.30 28.56
C PHE A 143 17.97 2.36 28.32
N ARG A 144 18.39 3.53 27.89
CA ARG A 144 17.50 4.68 27.55
C ARG A 144 17.94 5.21 26.20
N LEU A 145 17.50 4.52 25.16
CA LEU A 145 17.76 4.96 23.80
C LEU A 145 16.71 6.02 23.38
N PRO A 146 17.12 7.01 22.55
CA PRO A 146 16.16 7.90 21.93
C PRO A 146 15.17 7.12 21.06
N THR A 147 13.88 7.42 21.18
CA THR A 147 12.79 6.69 20.49
C THR A 147 12.96 6.60 18.99
N PHE A 148 13.54 7.64 18.37
CA PHE A 148 13.77 7.69 16.92
C PHE A 148 15.24 7.39 16.54
N GLY A 149 16.00 6.67 17.36
CA GLY A 149 17.43 6.42 17.15
C GLY A 149 18.31 7.64 17.39
N GLN A 150 17.72 8.84 17.55
CA GLN A 150 18.34 10.12 17.83
C GLN A 150 17.41 10.98 18.70
N PRO A 151 17.94 12.00 19.41
CA PRO A 151 17.09 12.90 20.20
C PRO A 151 16.00 13.55 19.35
N ALA A 152 14.77 13.59 19.85
CA ALA A 152 13.63 14.18 19.12
C ALA A 152 13.86 15.66 18.73
N SER A 153 14.70 16.38 19.48
CA SER A 153 15.09 17.75 19.17
C SER A 153 15.96 17.91 17.91
N THR A 154 16.59 16.82 17.45
CA THR A 154 17.42 16.80 16.24
C THR A 154 16.66 16.40 14.98
N LEU A 155 15.42 15.93 15.12
CA LEU A 155 14.57 15.59 13.99
C LEU A 155 14.19 16.84 13.20
N SER A 156 14.42 16.81 11.90
CA SER A 156 14.05 17.90 10.98
C SER A 156 12.68 17.65 10.35
N ALA A 157 11.96 18.72 10.02
CA ALA A 157 10.75 18.57 9.20
C ALA A 157 11.17 18.17 7.78
N ALA A 158 10.61 17.06 7.28
CA ALA A 158 10.74 16.74 5.86
C ALA A 158 9.73 17.55 5.06
N GLN A 159 10.15 18.01 3.88
CA GLN A 159 9.19 18.55 2.93
C GLN A 159 8.31 17.41 2.43
N PRO A 160 6.96 17.54 2.51
CA PRO A 160 6.09 16.51 1.96
C PRO A 160 6.18 16.52 0.44
N ALA A 161 6.24 15.34 -0.15
CA ALA A 161 6.18 15.17 -1.58
C ALA A 161 5.06 14.16 -1.90
N ARG A 162 4.29 14.45 -2.95
CA ARG A 162 3.34 13.48 -3.49
C ARG A 162 4.10 12.39 -4.22
N ALA A 163 3.56 11.17 -4.17
CA ALA A 163 4.07 10.06 -4.94
C ALA A 163 4.11 10.41 -6.43
N ALA A 164 5.29 10.42 -7.01
CA ALA A 164 5.48 10.63 -8.44
C ALA A 164 6.53 9.69 -9.02
N THR A 165 7.08 8.80 -8.20
CA THR A 165 7.91 7.71 -8.71
C THR A 165 7.06 6.82 -9.61
N PRO A 166 7.45 6.61 -10.89
CA PRO A 166 6.69 5.78 -11.80
C PRO A 166 6.49 4.37 -11.25
N ALA A 167 5.26 3.91 -11.25
CA ALA A 167 4.87 2.59 -10.75
C ALA A 167 3.90 1.90 -11.72
N PRO A 168 3.74 0.56 -11.65
CA PRO A 168 2.63 -0.11 -12.32
C PRO A 168 1.30 0.26 -11.66
N TYR A 169 0.25 0.36 -12.46
CA TYR A 169 -1.11 0.65 -12.01
C TYR A 169 -2.04 -0.51 -12.33
N TYR A 170 -2.96 -0.76 -11.42
CA TYR A 170 -4.10 -1.63 -11.64
C TYR A 170 -5.33 -0.78 -11.94
N LEU A 171 -5.90 -0.99 -13.11
CA LEU A 171 -7.09 -0.30 -13.57
C LEU A 171 -8.24 -1.30 -13.72
N ARG A 172 -9.30 -1.11 -12.93
CA ARG A 172 -10.54 -1.87 -13.05
C ARG A 172 -11.61 -1.00 -13.70
N MET A 173 -12.24 -1.53 -14.72
CA MET A 173 -13.32 -0.84 -15.41
C MET A 173 -14.40 -1.81 -15.89
N THR A 174 -15.58 -1.29 -16.10
CA THR A 174 -16.69 -1.99 -16.73
C THR A 174 -16.98 -1.33 -18.05
N LEU A 175 -16.74 -2.05 -19.14
CA LEU A 175 -16.97 -1.55 -20.49
C LEU A 175 -18.28 -2.08 -21.05
N LEU A 176 -18.92 -1.31 -21.94
CA LEU A 176 -19.97 -1.83 -22.80
C LEU A 176 -19.36 -2.91 -23.69
N ASP A 177 -19.97 -4.09 -23.71
CA ASP A 177 -19.51 -5.20 -24.54
C ASP A 177 -19.95 -5.01 -26.00
N LYS A 178 -19.20 -4.17 -26.70
CA LYS A 178 -19.39 -3.87 -28.12
C LYS A 178 -18.05 -3.71 -28.83
N PRO A 179 -18.03 -3.97 -30.16
CA PRO A 179 -16.82 -3.76 -30.95
C PRO A 179 -16.23 -2.36 -30.76
N GLY A 180 -14.92 -2.29 -30.56
CA GLY A 180 -14.17 -1.05 -30.41
C GLY A 180 -14.12 -0.45 -29.00
N ALA A 181 -14.89 -0.94 -28.03
CA ALA A 181 -14.88 -0.37 -26.67
C ALA A 181 -13.47 -0.50 -26.03
N LEU A 182 -12.87 -1.66 -26.11
CA LEU A 182 -11.53 -1.89 -25.57
C LEU A 182 -10.44 -1.12 -26.35
N ALA A 183 -10.61 -0.99 -27.67
CA ALA A 183 -9.67 -0.25 -28.52
C ALA A 183 -9.59 1.23 -28.11
N LYS A 184 -10.73 1.85 -27.71
CA LYS A 184 -10.74 3.22 -27.22
C LYS A 184 -9.89 3.36 -25.94
N ILE A 185 -10.05 2.44 -24.97
CA ILE A 185 -9.28 2.45 -23.73
C ILE A 185 -7.79 2.31 -24.01
N ALA A 186 -7.41 1.34 -24.85
CA ALA A 186 -6.01 1.13 -25.24
C ALA A 186 -5.41 2.35 -25.94
N THR A 187 -6.19 3.01 -26.81
CA THR A 187 -5.76 4.26 -27.45
C THR A 187 -5.57 5.39 -26.45
N CYS A 188 -6.51 5.57 -25.49
CA CYS A 188 -6.38 6.61 -24.47
C CYS A 188 -5.15 6.40 -23.58
N LEU A 189 -4.85 5.14 -23.22
CA LEU A 189 -3.63 4.80 -22.46
C LEU A 189 -2.38 5.11 -23.30
N GLY A 190 -2.34 4.63 -24.55
CA GLY A 190 -1.21 4.85 -25.46
C GLY A 190 -0.93 6.34 -25.72
N ASP A 191 -1.97 7.15 -25.96
CA ASP A 191 -1.87 8.59 -26.17
C ASP A 191 -1.31 9.32 -24.94
N ALA A 192 -1.57 8.78 -23.73
CA ALA A 192 -1.03 9.28 -22.48
C ALA A 192 0.36 8.72 -22.14
N GLY A 193 0.96 7.92 -23.01
CA GLY A 193 2.26 7.30 -22.76
C GLY A 193 2.23 6.10 -21.79
N VAL A 194 1.03 5.60 -21.44
CA VAL A 194 0.85 4.49 -20.53
C VAL A 194 0.80 3.17 -21.28
N SER A 195 1.80 2.31 -21.07
CA SER A 195 1.89 0.99 -21.71
C SER A 195 1.19 -0.08 -20.89
N ILE A 196 0.46 -0.97 -21.55
CA ILE A 196 -0.23 -2.10 -20.94
C ILE A 196 0.77 -3.27 -20.82
N ASP A 197 0.89 -3.82 -19.61
CA ASP A 197 1.65 -5.04 -19.32
C ASP A 197 0.76 -6.29 -19.46
N GLN A 198 -0.37 -6.29 -18.74
CA GLN A 198 -1.33 -7.38 -18.76
C GLN A 198 -2.75 -6.83 -18.87
N MET A 199 -3.61 -7.62 -19.50
CA MET A 199 -5.03 -7.30 -19.63
C MET A 199 -5.86 -8.57 -19.58
N ARG A 200 -6.98 -8.49 -18.87
CA ARG A 200 -8.01 -9.54 -18.82
C ARG A 200 -9.37 -8.93 -19.03
N GLN A 201 -10.14 -9.54 -19.91
CA GLN A 201 -11.57 -9.28 -20.05
C GLN A 201 -12.31 -10.52 -19.58
N TYR A 202 -13.25 -10.32 -18.68
CA TYR A 202 -14.07 -11.39 -18.14
C TYR A 202 -15.43 -11.44 -18.85
N GLY A 203 -16.07 -12.60 -18.77
CA GLY A 203 -17.32 -12.84 -19.48
C GLY A 203 -18.43 -11.86 -19.10
N HIS A 204 -19.43 -11.80 -19.98
CA HIS A 204 -20.53 -10.83 -19.94
C HIS A 204 -21.30 -10.80 -18.62
N GLN A 205 -21.56 -9.59 -18.12
CA GLN A 205 -22.56 -9.31 -17.11
C GLN A 205 -23.66 -8.44 -17.75
N GLY A 206 -24.56 -9.08 -18.48
CA GLY A 206 -25.55 -8.39 -19.30
C GLY A 206 -24.93 -7.73 -20.55
N ALA A 207 -25.08 -6.40 -20.68
CA ALA A 207 -24.49 -5.63 -21.76
C ALA A 207 -23.06 -5.15 -21.48
N ASN A 208 -22.47 -5.53 -20.36
CA ASN A 208 -21.20 -5.03 -19.88
C ASN A 208 -20.18 -6.18 -19.73
N ALA A 209 -18.90 -5.84 -19.87
CA ALA A 209 -17.79 -6.73 -19.61
C ALA A 209 -16.80 -6.08 -18.64
N PRO A 210 -16.48 -6.74 -17.51
CA PRO A 210 -15.39 -6.30 -16.64
C PRO A 210 -14.05 -6.45 -17.36
N VAL A 211 -13.23 -5.40 -17.29
CA VAL A 211 -11.87 -5.39 -17.85
C VAL A 211 -10.89 -4.96 -16.77
N LEU A 212 -9.83 -5.70 -16.66
CA LEU A 212 -8.69 -5.40 -15.79
C LEU A 212 -7.46 -5.15 -16.64
N ILE A 213 -6.74 -4.09 -16.31
CA ILE A 213 -5.48 -3.74 -16.95
C ILE A 213 -4.43 -3.53 -15.87
N VAL A 214 -3.27 -4.16 -16.04
CA VAL A 214 -2.05 -3.85 -15.31
C VAL A 214 -1.13 -3.12 -16.27
N THR A 215 -0.63 -1.98 -15.89
CA THR A 215 0.27 -1.18 -16.73
C THR A 215 1.73 -1.52 -16.44
N HIS A 216 2.62 -1.26 -17.39
CA HIS A 216 4.03 -1.04 -17.07
C HIS A 216 4.17 0.20 -16.17
N LYS A 217 5.39 0.49 -15.68
CA LYS A 217 5.65 1.68 -14.88
C LYS A 217 5.24 2.93 -15.66
N ALA A 218 4.35 3.71 -15.07
CA ALA A 218 3.86 4.98 -15.60
C ALA A 218 3.88 6.05 -14.51
N ALA A 219 4.03 7.33 -14.88
CA ALA A 219 3.90 8.40 -13.93
C ALA A 219 2.43 8.57 -13.48
N PRO A 220 2.18 8.95 -12.21
CA PRO A 220 0.82 9.16 -11.72
C PRO A 220 -0.01 10.13 -12.58
N ASP A 221 0.63 11.20 -13.04
CA ASP A 221 -0.03 12.23 -13.86
C ASP A 221 -0.45 11.70 -15.23
N ASP A 222 0.34 10.82 -15.84
CA ASP A 222 0.00 10.21 -17.13
C ASP A 222 -1.21 9.28 -17.01
N VAL A 223 -1.27 8.50 -15.94
CA VAL A 223 -2.41 7.63 -15.64
C VAL A 223 -3.66 8.47 -15.34
N ALA A 224 -3.54 9.51 -14.52
CA ALA A 224 -4.64 10.42 -14.23
C ALA A 224 -5.17 11.09 -15.51
N HIS A 225 -4.28 11.51 -16.41
CA HIS A 225 -4.65 12.07 -17.72
C HIS A 225 -5.42 11.05 -18.57
N ALA A 226 -4.93 9.80 -18.66
CA ALA A 226 -5.64 8.73 -19.37
C ALA A 226 -7.04 8.50 -18.81
N MET A 227 -7.18 8.45 -17.47
CA MET A 227 -8.47 8.21 -16.81
C MET A 227 -9.51 9.30 -17.09
N THR A 228 -9.11 10.56 -17.21
CA THR A 228 -10.04 11.66 -17.56
C THR A 228 -10.66 11.48 -18.95
N ARG A 229 -9.96 10.78 -19.86
CA ARG A 229 -10.40 10.53 -21.23
C ARG A 229 -11.28 9.28 -21.37
N PHE A 230 -11.29 8.38 -20.37
CA PHE A 230 -12.17 7.19 -20.41
C PHE A 230 -13.65 7.54 -20.33
N ALA A 231 -13.99 8.65 -19.67
CA ALA A 231 -15.35 9.10 -19.46
C ALA A 231 -15.94 9.88 -20.67
N ALA A 232 -15.13 10.19 -21.67
CA ALA A 232 -15.52 10.89 -22.89
C ALA A 232 -15.81 9.89 -24.03
#